data_cc8fc4b168fab8ff736323dd0b79e162
#
_entry.id   cc8fc4b168fab8ff736323dd0b79e162
#
_cell.length_a   1.000
_cell.length_b   1.000
_cell.length_c   1.000
_cell.angle_alpha   90.00
_cell.angle_beta   90.00
_cell.angle_gamma   90.00
#
_symmetry.space_group_name_H-M   'P 1'
#
loop_
_entity.id
_entity.type
_entity.pdbx_description
1 polymer ?
#
loop_
_entity_poly.entity_id
_entity_poly.type
_entity_poly.pdbx_seq_one_letter_code
_entity_poly.pdbx_strand_id
1 'polypeptide(L)'
;MVFAILFSVLTTLSDGMFHTQYETEVMASADTCNVVIDSMIYYLQTDPEMLSKHFFAGLGKQDDVKKNAFYLIWKKSEYLPEKQYSKLVLDVLVNEKPFLHDVAIDSQVTDSMQGAQRDIRVDIRYAGKLIKEAYGTFHVLPNGENSAKVGMDVHVKFGWFFRLFISRKVYSETIDWRLVRFVQNIKLTAEGLEVNDDYWAYLNSAK
;
A
#
# COMPACT_ATOMS: atom_id res chain seq x y z
N MET A 1 -17.00 6.79 -25.40
CA MET A 1 -17.10 7.83 -24.34
C MET A 1 -16.31 7.28 -23.16
N VAL A 2 -15.04 7.68 -23.04
CA VAL A 2 -14.17 7.22 -21.96
C VAL A 2 -14.51 8.05 -20.73
N PHE A 3 -15.16 7.45 -19.73
CA PHE A 3 -15.31 8.07 -18.43
C PHE A 3 -13.92 8.17 -17.79
N ALA A 4 -13.35 9.36 -17.76
CA ALA A 4 -12.23 9.66 -16.90
C ALA A 4 -12.71 9.54 -15.44
N ILE A 5 -12.51 8.39 -14.83
CA ILE A 5 -12.74 8.20 -13.40
C ILE A 5 -11.67 9.05 -12.71
N LEU A 6 -12.10 10.16 -12.13
CA LEU A 6 -11.26 10.98 -11.27
C LEU A 6 -10.89 10.15 -10.04
N PHE A 7 -9.69 9.59 -10.05
CA PHE A 7 -9.08 8.95 -8.88
C PHE A 7 -8.69 10.04 -7.88
N SER A 8 -9.56 10.36 -6.95
CA SER A 8 -9.25 11.33 -5.90
C SER A 8 -8.69 10.60 -4.68
N VAL A 9 -7.37 10.68 -4.50
CA VAL A 9 -6.77 10.41 -3.19
C VAL A 9 -7.11 11.58 -2.28
N LEU A 10 -7.71 11.29 -1.16
CA LEU A 10 -7.96 12.28 -0.13
C LEU A 10 -6.91 12.17 0.96
N THR A 11 -6.00 13.13 1.03
CA THR A 11 -5.04 13.23 2.13
C THR A 11 -5.29 14.46 2.97
N THR A 12 -5.48 14.25 4.25
CA THR A 12 -5.65 15.31 5.26
C THR A 12 -4.51 15.27 6.26
N LEU A 13 -4.28 16.38 6.97
CA LEU A 13 -3.32 16.47 8.06
C LEU A 13 -4.02 17.13 9.24
N SER A 14 -4.14 16.40 10.35
CA SER A 14 -4.69 16.90 11.61
C SER A 14 -3.84 16.41 12.77
N ASP A 15 -3.48 17.30 13.68
CA ASP A 15 -2.67 17.00 14.88
C ASP A 15 -1.34 16.27 14.59
N GLY A 16 -0.79 16.52 13.38
CA GLY A 16 0.43 15.88 12.88
C GLY A 16 0.25 14.42 12.47
N MET A 17 -0.99 13.95 12.35
CA MET A 17 -1.38 12.68 11.75
C MET A 17 -1.80 12.92 10.31
N PHE A 18 -1.15 12.25 9.37
CA PHE A 18 -1.61 12.15 8.00
C PHE A 18 -2.68 11.07 7.91
N HIS A 19 -3.75 11.39 7.25
CA HIS A 19 -4.82 10.44 6.93
C HIS A 19 -5.01 10.43 5.41
N THR A 20 -4.80 9.26 4.80
CA THR A 20 -4.95 9.04 3.36
C THR A 20 -5.99 7.97 3.13
N GLN A 21 -6.96 8.27 2.28
CA GLN A 21 -8.00 7.36 1.88
C GLN A 21 -8.03 7.24 0.35
N TYR A 22 -8.12 6.01 -0.12
CA TYR A 22 -8.29 5.71 -1.54
C TYR A 22 -9.14 4.45 -1.73
N GLU A 23 -10.12 4.53 -2.61
CA GLU A 23 -11.00 3.43 -2.99
C GLU A 23 -11.15 3.40 -4.51
N THR A 24 -11.28 2.22 -5.09
CA THR A 24 -11.56 2.03 -6.52
C THR A 24 -12.54 0.89 -6.74
N GLU A 25 -13.32 0.97 -7.79
CA GLU A 25 -14.15 -0.12 -8.27
C GLU A 25 -13.32 -1.14 -9.04
N VAL A 26 -13.62 -2.40 -8.84
CA VAL A 26 -12.99 -3.56 -9.48
C VAL A 26 -14.06 -4.34 -10.22
N MET A 27 -13.81 -4.64 -11.49
CA MET A 27 -14.71 -5.42 -12.34
C MET A 27 -14.48 -6.93 -12.15
N ALA A 28 -14.48 -7.32 -10.88
CA ALA A 28 -14.42 -8.71 -10.42
C ALA A 28 -15.22 -8.84 -9.12
N SER A 29 -15.74 -10.02 -8.82
CA SER A 29 -16.49 -10.27 -7.60
C SER A 29 -15.63 -10.04 -6.34
N ALA A 30 -16.26 -9.77 -5.20
CA ALA A 30 -15.56 -9.65 -3.93
C ALA A 30 -14.82 -10.95 -3.56
N ASP A 31 -15.37 -12.10 -3.89
CA ASP A 31 -14.70 -13.40 -3.68
C ASP A 31 -13.42 -13.52 -4.50
N THR A 32 -13.43 -13.07 -5.76
CA THR A 32 -12.21 -13.00 -6.60
C THR A 32 -11.17 -12.07 -5.98
N CYS A 33 -11.57 -10.91 -5.49
CA CYS A 33 -10.67 -9.99 -4.79
C CYS A 33 -10.08 -10.63 -3.52
N ASN A 34 -10.89 -11.37 -2.76
CA ASN A 34 -10.43 -12.09 -1.57
C ASN A 34 -9.38 -13.16 -1.89
N VAL A 35 -9.55 -13.92 -2.99
CA VAL A 35 -8.54 -14.89 -3.47
C VAL A 35 -7.23 -14.19 -3.83
N VAL A 36 -7.29 -13.02 -4.44
CA VAL A 36 -6.09 -12.21 -4.74
C VAL A 36 -5.37 -11.79 -3.45
N ILE A 37 -6.13 -11.37 -2.43
CA ILE A 37 -5.56 -11.02 -1.13
C ILE A 37 -4.93 -12.23 -0.43
N ASP A 38 -5.57 -13.41 -0.49
CA ASP A 38 -4.99 -14.63 0.05
C ASP A 38 -3.68 -15.00 -0.65
N SER A 39 -3.61 -14.80 -1.96
CA SER A 39 -2.38 -14.98 -2.74
C SER A 39 -1.28 -14.00 -2.30
N MET A 40 -1.64 -12.75 -2.05
CA MET A 40 -0.71 -11.74 -1.52
C MET A 40 -0.16 -12.14 -0.15
N ILE A 41 -1.03 -12.60 0.77
CA ILE A 41 -0.64 -13.08 2.10
C ILE A 41 0.27 -14.32 1.99
N TYR A 42 -0.06 -15.23 1.08
CA TYR A 42 0.77 -16.41 0.82
C TYR A 42 2.17 -16.03 0.32
N TYR A 43 2.28 -15.14 -0.67
CA TYR A 43 3.59 -14.68 -1.17
C TYR A 43 4.38 -13.88 -0.13
N LEU A 44 3.69 -13.14 0.74
CA LEU A 44 4.34 -12.46 1.86
C LEU A 44 5.12 -13.43 2.76
N GLN A 45 4.63 -14.66 2.89
CA GLN A 45 5.26 -15.69 3.73
C GLN A 45 6.29 -16.54 2.97
N THR A 46 6.05 -16.81 1.69
CA THR A 46 6.76 -17.87 0.97
C THR A 46 7.64 -17.37 -0.16
N ASP A 47 7.27 -16.26 -0.81
CA ASP A 47 7.94 -15.77 -2.02
C ASP A 47 7.91 -14.24 -2.13
N PRO A 48 8.83 -13.54 -1.42
CA PRO A 48 8.91 -12.07 -1.47
C PRO A 48 9.18 -11.50 -2.88
N GLU A 49 9.78 -12.29 -3.79
CA GLU A 49 10.02 -11.87 -5.17
C GLU A 49 8.68 -11.79 -5.94
N MET A 50 7.85 -12.83 -5.83
CA MET A 50 6.52 -12.84 -6.43
C MET A 50 5.62 -11.75 -5.81
N LEU A 51 5.72 -11.52 -4.50
CA LEU A 51 5.03 -10.41 -3.85
C LEU A 51 5.43 -9.06 -4.48
N SER A 52 6.73 -8.82 -4.67
CA SER A 52 7.23 -7.59 -5.26
C SER A 52 6.78 -7.43 -6.71
N LYS A 53 6.84 -8.51 -7.49
CA LYS A 53 6.49 -8.51 -8.91
C LYS A 53 5.00 -8.22 -9.18
N HIS A 54 4.10 -8.73 -8.35
CA HIS A 54 2.66 -8.62 -8.59
C HIS A 54 2.00 -7.49 -7.80
N PHE A 55 2.28 -7.39 -6.51
CA PHE A 55 1.55 -6.47 -5.64
C PHE A 55 2.29 -5.17 -5.36
N PHE A 56 3.63 -5.22 -5.37
CA PHE A 56 4.47 -4.06 -5.13
C PHE A 56 5.20 -3.56 -6.40
N ALA A 57 4.78 -4.02 -7.57
CA ALA A 57 5.31 -3.52 -8.83
C ALA A 57 5.16 -2.00 -8.93
N GLY A 58 6.26 -1.33 -9.28
CA GLY A 58 6.32 0.13 -9.42
C GLY A 58 6.28 0.93 -8.12
N LEU A 59 6.23 0.30 -6.93
CA LEU A 59 6.24 1.03 -5.66
C LEU A 59 7.62 1.48 -5.21
N GLY A 60 8.67 0.80 -5.67
CA GLY A 60 10.05 1.08 -5.27
C GLY A 60 10.64 2.28 -5.99
N LYS A 61 10.35 2.42 -7.29
CA LYS A 61 10.99 3.41 -8.15
C LYS A 61 9.94 4.20 -8.92
N GLN A 62 9.90 5.49 -8.68
CA GLN A 62 9.23 6.42 -9.57
C GLN A 62 10.29 6.93 -10.53
N ASP A 63 10.30 6.43 -11.75
CA ASP A 63 11.25 6.87 -12.75
C ASP A 63 11.09 8.38 -13.00
N ASP A 64 12.21 9.05 -13.01
CA ASP A 64 12.52 10.35 -13.57
C ASP A 64 11.98 11.64 -12.95
N VAL A 65 11.09 11.65 -11.98
CA VAL A 65 10.43 12.92 -11.66
C VAL A 65 10.97 13.66 -10.43
N LYS A 66 11.68 13.02 -9.48
CA LYS A 66 12.10 13.76 -8.28
C LYS A 66 13.43 13.30 -7.68
N LYS A 67 14.30 14.29 -7.48
CA LYS A 67 15.62 14.20 -6.84
C LYS A 67 15.64 13.69 -5.39
N ASN A 68 14.51 13.33 -4.82
CA ASN A 68 14.37 12.82 -3.46
C ASN A 68 13.57 11.53 -3.45
N ALA A 69 13.78 10.70 -4.44
CA ALA A 69 13.13 9.41 -4.49
C ALA A 69 13.53 8.56 -3.27
N PHE A 70 12.52 8.06 -2.65
CA PHE A 70 12.61 7.28 -1.44
C PHE A 70 12.22 5.84 -1.78
N TYR A 71 13.09 4.90 -1.47
CA TYR A 71 12.91 3.49 -1.81
C TYR A 71 12.88 2.66 -0.56
N LEU A 72 12.10 1.60 -0.63
CA LEU A 72 12.08 0.56 0.39
C LEU A 72 12.62 -0.72 -0.22
N ILE A 73 13.70 -1.26 0.35
CA ILE A 73 14.22 -2.56 -0.02
C ILE A 73 13.78 -3.56 1.04
N TRP A 74 12.96 -4.48 0.62
CA TRP A 74 12.44 -5.55 1.45
C TRP A 74 13.55 -6.58 1.71
N LYS A 75 13.83 -6.88 2.96
CA LYS A 75 14.86 -7.83 3.35
C LYS A 75 14.28 -9.12 3.91
N LYS A 76 13.32 -8.98 4.81
CA LYS A 76 12.71 -10.11 5.51
C LYS A 76 11.28 -9.77 5.88
N SER A 77 10.43 -10.75 5.77
CA SER A 77 9.06 -10.68 6.27
C SER A 77 8.71 -11.94 7.06
N GLU A 78 7.85 -11.77 8.04
CA GLU A 78 7.27 -12.83 8.84
C GLU A 78 5.82 -12.47 9.11
N TYR A 79 4.91 -13.40 8.89
CA TYR A 79 3.51 -13.24 9.23
C TYR A 79 3.04 -14.49 9.97
N LEU A 80 2.48 -14.30 11.16
CA LEU A 80 1.96 -15.34 12.05
C LEU A 80 0.47 -15.07 12.32
N PRO A 81 -0.43 -15.60 11.47
CA PRO A 81 -1.86 -15.31 11.56
C PRO A 81 -2.47 -15.68 12.90
N GLU A 82 -2.04 -16.81 13.49
CA GLU A 82 -2.52 -17.28 14.78
C GLU A 82 -2.18 -16.32 15.94
N LYS A 83 -1.17 -15.47 15.75
CA LYS A 83 -0.75 -14.42 16.71
C LYS A 83 -1.21 -13.04 16.30
N GLN A 84 -1.87 -12.93 15.12
CA GLN A 84 -2.21 -11.64 14.53
C GLN A 84 -0.98 -10.71 14.42
N TYR A 85 0.18 -11.27 14.11
CA TYR A 85 1.46 -10.58 14.15
C TYR A 85 2.15 -10.59 12.80
N SER A 86 2.71 -9.45 12.42
CA SER A 86 3.61 -9.36 11.26
C SER A 86 4.87 -8.59 11.64
N LYS A 87 5.98 -9.04 11.11
CA LYS A 87 7.27 -8.37 11.20
C LYS A 87 7.86 -8.17 9.83
N LEU A 88 8.30 -6.96 9.57
CA LEU A 88 8.96 -6.57 8.34
C LEU A 88 10.31 -5.96 8.66
N VAL A 89 11.33 -6.35 7.92
CA VAL A 89 12.66 -5.72 7.97
C VAL A 89 12.98 -5.18 6.59
N LEU A 90 13.31 -3.91 6.53
CA LEU A 90 13.60 -3.22 5.27
C LEU A 90 14.75 -2.22 5.42
N ASP A 91 15.37 -1.90 4.28
CA ASP A 91 16.24 -0.73 4.16
C ASP A 91 15.47 0.42 3.52
N VAL A 92 15.75 1.63 3.99
CA VAL A 92 15.25 2.87 3.41
C VAL A 92 16.37 3.55 2.67
N LEU A 93 16.19 3.79 1.38
CA LEU A 93 17.12 4.53 0.54
C LEU A 93 16.52 5.90 0.20
N VAL A 94 17.39 6.89 0.12
CA VAL A 94 17.07 8.23 -0.38
C VAL A 94 18.05 8.57 -1.50
N ASN A 95 17.55 8.88 -2.68
CA ASN A 95 18.38 9.12 -3.87
C ASN A 95 19.36 7.96 -4.14
N GLU A 96 18.86 6.72 -4.08
CA GLU A 96 19.62 5.48 -4.29
C GLU A 96 20.73 5.23 -3.26
N LYS A 97 20.84 6.05 -2.22
CA LYS A 97 21.80 5.87 -1.14
C LYS A 97 21.10 5.33 0.11
N PRO A 98 21.70 4.36 0.78
CA PRO A 98 21.19 3.89 2.06
C PRO A 98 21.06 5.03 3.06
N PHE A 99 19.86 5.22 3.61
CA PHE A 99 19.57 6.22 4.62
C PHE A 99 19.32 5.57 5.99
N LEU A 100 18.55 4.47 6.00
CA LEU A 100 18.35 3.64 7.19
C LEU A 100 18.51 2.17 6.78
N HIS A 101 19.18 1.41 7.63
CA HIS A 101 19.35 -0.04 7.46
C HIS A 101 18.57 -0.80 8.51
N ASP A 102 18.09 -1.98 8.12
CA ASP A 102 17.46 -2.95 9.01
C ASP A 102 16.33 -2.35 9.86
N VAL A 103 15.52 -1.49 9.25
CA VAL A 103 14.35 -0.93 9.92
C VAL A 103 13.36 -2.05 10.19
N ALA A 104 13.21 -2.41 11.44
CA ALA A 104 12.20 -3.38 11.86
C ALA A 104 10.86 -2.65 12.06
N ILE A 105 9.82 -3.22 11.48
CA ILE A 105 8.43 -2.79 11.64
C ILE A 105 7.67 -3.99 12.21
N ASP A 106 7.20 -3.86 13.43
CA ASP A 106 6.35 -4.85 14.07
C ASP A 106 4.90 -4.36 14.03
N SER A 107 3.98 -5.21 13.61
CA SER A 107 2.58 -4.86 13.49
C SER A 107 1.66 -5.96 14.01
N GLN A 108 0.51 -5.54 14.46
CA GLN A 108 -0.64 -6.39 14.69
C GLN A 108 -1.52 -6.35 13.45
N VAL A 109 -1.94 -7.52 12.99
CA VAL A 109 -2.78 -7.67 11.80
C VAL A 109 -4.05 -8.39 12.21
N THR A 110 -5.18 -7.74 12.01
CA THR A 110 -6.51 -8.34 12.24
C THR A 110 -7.18 -8.49 10.89
N ASP A 111 -7.51 -9.72 10.53
CA ASP A 111 -8.24 -10.06 9.32
C ASP A 111 -9.65 -10.52 9.71
N SER A 112 -10.67 -9.87 9.18
CA SER A 112 -12.06 -10.16 9.48
C SER A 112 -12.88 -10.25 8.21
N MET A 113 -13.74 -11.28 8.15
CA MET A 113 -14.65 -11.50 7.03
C MET A 113 -16.10 -11.52 7.53
N GLN A 114 -16.99 -10.88 6.76
CA GLN A 114 -18.44 -10.92 6.93
C GLN A 114 -19.10 -11.21 5.58
N GLY A 115 -19.39 -12.48 5.31
CA GLY A 115 -19.72 -12.91 3.96
C GLY A 115 -18.54 -12.70 3.02
N ALA A 116 -18.75 -12.00 1.90
CA ALA A 116 -17.72 -11.64 0.95
C ALA A 116 -16.98 -10.31 1.29
N GLN A 117 -17.47 -9.57 2.27
CA GLN A 117 -16.75 -8.37 2.77
C GLN A 117 -15.55 -8.81 3.60
N ARG A 118 -14.40 -8.16 3.39
CA ARG A 118 -13.17 -8.39 4.15
C ARG A 118 -12.53 -7.08 4.55
N ASP A 119 -12.10 -7.02 5.81
CA ASP A 119 -11.35 -5.89 6.36
C ASP A 119 -10.06 -6.42 6.99
N ILE A 120 -8.91 -5.97 6.47
CA ILE A 120 -7.59 -6.28 7.01
C ILE A 120 -7.05 -5.03 7.66
N ARG A 121 -7.02 -5.01 8.98
CA ARG A 121 -6.48 -3.91 9.77
C ARG A 121 -5.04 -4.22 10.19
N VAL A 122 -4.17 -3.26 9.97
CA VAL A 122 -2.77 -3.30 10.38
C VAL A 122 -2.51 -2.16 11.36
N ASP A 123 -2.09 -2.49 12.56
CA ASP A 123 -1.69 -1.53 13.60
C ASP A 123 -0.18 -1.66 13.81
N ILE A 124 0.60 -0.65 13.46
CA ILE A 124 2.06 -0.64 13.67
C ILE A 124 2.34 -0.48 15.16
N ARG A 125 2.98 -1.48 15.75
CA ARG A 125 3.35 -1.51 17.17
C ARG A 125 4.73 -0.93 17.41
N TYR A 126 5.62 -1.10 16.44
CA TYR A 126 6.98 -0.59 16.49
C TYR A 126 7.51 -0.31 15.09
N ALA A 127 8.14 0.82 14.90
CA ALA A 127 8.84 1.21 13.67
C ALA A 127 10.03 2.14 13.97
N GLY A 128 10.70 1.88 15.09
CA GLY A 128 11.83 2.69 15.52
C GLY A 128 11.45 4.15 15.80
N LYS A 129 12.35 5.06 15.40
CA LYS A 129 12.13 6.52 15.54
C LYS A 129 11.44 7.14 14.32
N LEU A 130 11.22 6.35 13.25
CA LEU A 130 10.66 6.83 11.99
C LEU A 130 9.17 7.15 12.13
N ILE A 131 8.42 6.22 12.70
CA ILE A 131 6.98 6.31 12.85
C ILE A 131 6.65 6.32 14.34
N LYS A 132 5.88 7.30 14.78
CA LYS A 132 5.37 7.38 16.16
C LYS A 132 4.11 6.54 16.32
N GLU A 133 3.25 6.57 15.31
CA GLU A 133 1.98 5.89 15.29
C GLU A 133 1.57 5.68 13.84
N ALA A 134 1.13 4.48 13.48
CA ALA A 134 0.50 4.23 12.20
C ALA A 134 -0.46 3.06 12.31
N TYR A 135 -1.56 3.19 11.61
CA TYR A 135 -2.54 2.13 11.42
C TYR A 135 -3.28 2.34 10.12
N GLY A 136 -3.86 1.28 9.60
CA GLY A 136 -4.66 1.36 8.41
C GLY A 136 -5.53 0.14 8.24
N THR A 137 -6.54 0.27 7.39
CA THR A 137 -7.43 -0.81 6.99
C THR A 137 -7.44 -0.91 5.48
N PHE A 138 -7.21 -2.10 4.97
CA PHE A 138 -7.50 -2.46 3.60
C PHE A 138 -8.86 -3.17 3.60
N HIS A 139 -9.73 -2.83 2.66
CA HIS A 139 -11.07 -3.38 2.60
C HIS A 139 -11.43 -3.89 1.21
N VAL A 140 -12.24 -4.94 1.18
CA VAL A 140 -12.94 -5.47 0.02
C VAL A 140 -14.43 -5.43 0.33
N LEU A 141 -15.20 -4.68 -0.46
CA LEU A 141 -16.63 -4.51 -0.28
C LEU A 141 -17.36 -5.04 -1.52
N PRO A 142 -18.34 -5.95 -1.36
CA PRO A 142 -19.19 -6.35 -2.48
C PRO A 142 -19.95 -5.15 -3.08
N ASN A 143 -19.98 -5.06 -4.42
CA ASN A 143 -20.68 -3.99 -5.15
C ASN A 143 -21.54 -4.57 -6.30
N GLY A 144 -22.13 -5.74 -6.06
CA GLY A 144 -22.87 -6.54 -7.02
C GLY A 144 -22.27 -7.94 -7.19
N GLU A 145 -22.81 -8.73 -8.11
CA GLU A 145 -22.34 -10.11 -8.32
C GLU A 145 -20.94 -10.17 -8.95
N ASN A 146 -20.63 -9.25 -9.86
CA ASN A 146 -19.42 -9.25 -10.67
C ASN A 146 -18.57 -7.99 -10.46
N SER A 147 -18.81 -7.24 -9.40
CA SER A 147 -18.02 -6.08 -9.05
C SER A 147 -17.81 -5.96 -7.55
N ALA A 148 -16.69 -5.36 -7.19
CA ALA A 148 -16.34 -5.05 -5.81
C ALA A 148 -15.72 -3.64 -5.74
N LYS A 149 -15.62 -3.12 -4.53
CA LYS A 149 -14.78 -1.98 -4.22
C LYS A 149 -13.61 -2.43 -3.37
N VAL A 150 -12.43 -2.02 -3.73
CA VAL A 150 -11.23 -2.23 -2.92
C VAL A 150 -10.62 -0.90 -2.54
N GLY A 151 -10.12 -0.81 -1.32
CA GLY A 151 -9.58 0.46 -0.86
C GLY A 151 -8.71 0.33 0.37
N MET A 152 -8.10 1.45 0.73
CA MET A 152 -7.29 1.62 1.93
C MET A 152 -7.63 2.93 2.64
N ASP A 153 -7.61 2.84 3.95
CA ASP A 153 -7.67 3.96 4.87
C ASP A 153 -6.42 3.88 5.76
N VAL A 154 -5.53 4.89 5.66
CA VAL A 154 -4.20 4.84 6.29
C VAL A 154 -3.95 6.09 7.10
N HIS A 155 -3.53 5.90 8.35
CA HIS A 155 -3.16 6.94 9.29
C HIS A 155 -1.70 6.81 9.66
N VAL A 156 -0.91 7.88 9.49
CA VAL A 156 0.53 7.88 9.81
C VAL A 156 0.93 9.14 10.55
N LYS A 157 1.57 8.96 11.70
CA LYS A 157 2.21 10.02 12.46
C LYS A 157 3.71 9.73 12.57
N PHE A 158 4.51 10.58 11.97
CA PHE A 158 5.96 10.43 12.02
C PHE A 158 6.53 10.84 13.36
N GLY A 159 7.68 10.26 13.71
CA GLY A 159 8.47 10.69 14.86
C GLY A 159 8.86 12.16 14.75
N TRP A 160 9.11 12.81 15.88
CA TRP A 160 9.32 14.26 15.96
C TRP A 160 10.40 14.77 14.99
N PHE A 161 11.49 14.03 14.82
CA PHE A 161 12.58 14.39 13.92
C PHE A 161 12.15 14.37 12.45
N PHE A 162 11.51 13.30 12.01
CA PHE A 162 11.06 13.14 10.63
C PHE A 162 9.92 14.10 10.28
N ARG A 163 9.07 14.43 11.24
CA ARG A 163 7.99 15.40 11.07
C ARG A 163 8.49 16.78 10.64
N LEU A 164 9.73 17.15 10.98
CA LEU A 164 10.32 18.43 10.55
C LEU A 164 10.55 18.49 9.03
N PHE A 165 10.71 17.35 8.37
CA PHE A 165 11.02 17.23 6.95
C PHE A 165 9.84 16.76 6.10
N ILE A 166 8.82 16.17 6.71
CA ILE A 166 7.66 15.61 6.02
C ILE A 166 6.50 16.59 6.12
N SER A 167 6.46 17.55 5.17
CA SER A 167 5.30 18.40 4.96
C SER A 167 4.17 17.61 4.28
N ARG A 168 2.93 18.15 4.27
CA ARG A 168 1.82 17.56 3.53
C ARG A 168 2.16 17.34 2.05
N LYS A 169 2.87 18.29 1.43
CA LYS A 169 3.31 18.17 0.04
C LYS A 169 4.27 17.01 -0.14
N VAL A 170 5.31 16.89 0.70
CA VAL A 170 6.28 15.79 0.64
C VAL A 170 5.58 14.44 0.86
N TYR A 171 4.68 14.36 1.82
CA TYR A 171 3.89 13.14 2.08
C TYR A 171 3.08 12.75 0.86
N SER A 172 2.29 13.66 0.32
CA SER A 172 1.47 13.40 -0.86
C SER A 172 2.32 12.99 -2.07
N GLU A 173 3.43 13.67 -2.29
CA GLU A 173 4.34 13.36 -3.40
C GLU A 173 5.10 12.04 -3.25
N THR A 174 5.20 11.48 -2.05
CA THR A 174 6.00 10.27 -1.79
C THR A 174 5.16 9.06 -1.37
N ILE A 175 4.04 9.26 -0.70
CA ILE A 175 3.25 8.18 -0.10
C ILE A 175 1.94 7.96 -0.86
N ASP A 176 1.16 9.00 -1.15
CA ASP A 176 -0.18 8.84 -1.71
C ASP A 176 -0.19 8.03 -3.01
N TRP A 177 0.70 8.33 -3.94
CA TRP A 177 0.77 7.60 -5.18
C TRP A 177 1.15 6.11 -4.98
N ARG A 178 1.92 5.78 -3.94
CA ARG A 178 2.26 4.40 -3.61
C ARG A 178 1.05 3.63 -3.10
N LEU A 179 0.23 4.26 -2.27
CA LEU A 179 -1.02 3.66 -1.80
C LEU A 179 -1.98 3.42 -2.96
N VAL A 180 -2.14 4.42 -3.82
CA VAL A 180 -2.93 4.26 -5.05
C VAL A 180 -2.41 3.12 -5.89
N ARG A 181 -1.10 3.09 -6.15
CA ARG A 181 -0.46 2.05 -6.97
C ARG A 181 -0.69 0.67 -6.40
N PHE A 182 -0.54 0.51 -5.09
CA PHE A 182 -0.78 -0.76 -4.42
C PHE A 182 -2.21 -1.26 -4.64
N VAL A 183 -3.21 -0.42 -4.39
CA VAL A 183 -4.61 -0.77 -4.60
C VAL A 183 -4.90 -1.07 -6.07
N GLN A 184 -4.31 -0.31 -6.99
CA GLN A 184 -4.45 -0.56 -8.44
C GLN A 184 -3.80 -1.88 -8.87
N ASN A 185 -2.67 -2.27 -8.30
CA ASN A 185 -2.07 -3.57 -8.59
C ASN A 185 -3.00 -4.71 -8.17
N ILE A 186 -3.65 -4.60 -7.01
CA ILE A 186 -4.66 -5.57 -6.56
C ILE A 186 -5.85 -5.61 -7.53
N LYS A 187 -6.36 -4.42 -7.94
CA LYS A 187 -7.42 -4.32 -8.93
C LYS A 187 -7.05 -5.03 -10.23
N LEU A 188 -5.89 -4.72 -10.82
CA LEU A 188 -5.43 -5.32 -12.07
C LEU A 188 -5.33 -6.84 -11.97
N THR A 189 -4.75 -7.33 -10.86
CA THR A 189 -4.66 -8.77 -10.60
C THR A 189 -6.04 -9.42 -10.51
N ALA A 190 -6.99 -8.80 -9.82
CA ALA A 190 -8.35 -9.32 -9.68
C ALA A 190 -9.13 -9.32 -11.01
N GLU A 191 -8.85 -8.36 -11.88
CA GLU A 191 -9.44 -8.27 -13.22
C GLU A 191 -8.72 -9.15 -14.26
N GLY A 192 -7.68 -9.92 -13.85
CA GLY A 192 -6.90 -10.78 -14.74
C GLY A 192 -6.02 -10.00 -15.72
N LEU A 193 -5.68 -8.75 -15.38
CA LEU A 193 -4.83 -7.88 -16.18
C LEU A 193 -3.38 -7.95 -15.70
N GLU A 194 -2.44 -7.77 -16.63
CA GLU A 194 -1.03 -7.78 -16.31
C GLU A 194 -0.62 -6.54 -15.50
N VAL A 195 0.07 -6.76 -14.38
CA VAL A 195 0.66 -5.69 -13.57
C VAL A 195 2.06 -5.41 -14.08
N ASN A 196 2.25 -4.30 -14.77
CA ASN A 196 3.54 -3.87 -15.29
C ASN A 196 3.78 -2.38 -15.04
N ASP A 197 5.02 -1.93 -15.20
CA ASP A 197 5.38 -0.53 -14.97
C ASP A 197 4.86 0.40 -16.08
N ASP A 198 4.70 -0.11 -17.31
CA ASP A 198 4.26 0.66 -18.48
C ASP A 198 2.79 1.10 -18.38
N TYR A 199 1.95 0.34 -17.66
CA TYR A 199 0.56 0.71 -17.44
C TYR A 199 0.40 2.10 -16.80
N TRP A 200 1.30 2.48 -15.89
CA TRP A 200 1.27 3.78 -15.24
C TRP A 200 1.77 4.91 -16.14
N ALA A 201 2.72 4.64 -17.01
CA ALA A 201 3.13 5.57 -18.05
C ALA A 201 1.93 5.92 -18.95
N TYR A 202 1.13 4.92 -19.33
CA TYR A 202 -0.09 5.12 -20.10
C TYR A 202 -1.14 5.96 -19.35
N LEU A 203 -1.45 5.65 -18.09
CA LEU A 203 -2.42 6.41 -17.28
C LEU A 203 -1.97 7.86 -17.05
N ASN A 204 -0.68 8.12 -16.92
CA ASN A 204 -0.15 9.46 -16.73
C ASN A 204 -0.08 10.26 -18.03
N SER A 205 0.05 9.60 -19.19
CA SER A 205 0.01 10.25 -20.50
C SER A 205 -1.41 10.62 -20.96
N ALA A 206 -2.43 10.03 -20.35
CA ALA A 206 -3.85 10.28 -20.65
C ALA A 206 -4.45 11.46 -19.86
N LYS A 207 -3.68 12.13 -19.02
CA LYS A 207 -4.02 13.39 -18.32
C LYS A 207 -3.50 14.59 -19.08
#